data_4241000e64f78c0823fda59e72f8aff4
#
_entry.id   4241000e64f78c0823fda59e72f8aff4
#
_cell.length_a   1.000
_cell.length_b   1.000
_cell.length_c   1.000
_cell.angle_alpha   90.00
_cell.angle_beta   90.00
_cell.angle_gamma   90.00
#
_symmetry.space_group_name_H-M   'P 1'
#
loop_
_entity.id
_entity.type
_entity.pdbx_description
1 polymer ?
#
loop_
_entity_poly.entity_id
_entity_poly.type
_entity_poly.pdbx_seq_one_letter_code
_entity_poly.pdbx_strand_id
1 'polypeptide(L)'
;VVKPADDIALETLGAEAAPSLFALLRASIHGLAARHYTPAQLVAWAPDDGDLPAFAGRLAGTAIIAARRGAMLAGFANLAPDGLVDFLFVHPDAAGRGIGPRLLAAAIAAGRAQGMAQLSAHVSLTARPTFEAAGFAVEAEQQVPLSGEVLTNFRMRLAL
;
A
#
# COMPACT_ATOMS: atom_id res chain seq x y z
N VAL A 1 -32.77 -4.48 4.85
CA VAL A 1 -32.00 -4.11 3.64
C VAL A 1 -30.69 -4.87 3.68
N VAL A 2 -30.58 -5.85 2.81
CA VAL A 2 -29.30 -6.52 2.60
C VAL A 2 -28.38 -5.46 1.99
N LYS A 3 -27.37 -5.06 2.76
CA LYS A 3 -26.29 -4.22 2.23
C LYS A 3 -25.71 -5.01 1.06
N PRO A 4 -25.64 -4.43 -0.17
CA PRO A 4 -25.03 -5.17 -1.25
C PRO A 4 -23.63 -5.60 -0.78
N ALA A 5 -23.41 -6.90 -0.76
CA ALA A 5 -22.08 -7.39 -0.56
C ALA A 5 -21.26 -6.84 -1.72
N ASP A 6 -20.32 -5.95 -1.38
CA ASP A 6 -19.29 -5.58 -2.31
C ASP A 6 -19.63 -4.58 -3.43
N ASP A 7 -19.67 -3.32 -3.08
CA ASP A 7 -19.53 -2.24 -4.04
C ASP A 7 -18.05 -1.95 -4.41
N ILE A 8 -17.12 -2.83 -4.00
CA ILE A 8 -15.68 -2.72 -4.28
C ILE A 8 -15.31 -3.58 -5.48
N ALA A 9 -14.76 -2.95 -6.51
CA ALA A 9 -14.20 -3.63 -7.68
C ALA A 9 -12.69 -3.46 -7.74
N LEU A 10 -11.97 -4.51 -8.10
CA LEU A 10 -10.53 -4.43 -8.36
C LEU A 10 -10.29 -4.26 -9.87
N GLU A 11 -9.28 -3.47 -10.21
CA GLU A 11 -8.86 -3.23 -11.59
C GLU A 11 -7.34 -3.07 -11.67
N THR A 12 -6.79 -3.27 -12.85
CA THR A 12 -5.38 -2.97 -13.13
C THR A 12 -5.27 -1.56 -13.70
N LEU A 13 -4.30 -0.80 -13.22
CA LEU A 13 -4.01 0.54 -13.70
C LEU A 13 -2.61 0.61 -14.31
N GLY A 14 -2.40 1.56 -15.21
CA GLY A 14 -1.08 1.93 -15.72
C GLY A 14 -0.45 3.07 -14.93
N ALA A 15 0.79 3.38 -15.25
CA ALA A 15 1.56 4.43 -14.57
C ALA A 15 0.99 5.84 -14.77
N GLU A 16 0.11 6.04 -15.76
CA GLU A 16 -0.62 7.29 -15.98
C GLU A 16 -1.56 7.65 -14.83
N ALA A 17 -1.90 6.68 -13.97
CA ALA A 17 -2.69 6.89 -12.76
C ALA A 17 -1.88 7.49 -11.60
N ALA A 18 -0.57 7.67 -11.74
CA ALA A 18 0.31 8.12 -10.67
C ALA A 18 -0.20 9.38 -9.93
N PRO A 19 -0.71 10.44 -10.58
CA PRO A 19 -1.22 11.60 -9.84
C PRO A 19 -2.36 11.25 -8.87
N SER A 20 -3.32 10.44 -9.30
CA SER A 20 -4.46 10.02 -8.47
C SER A 20 -4.01 9.08 -7.35
N LEU A 21 -3.10 8.16 -7.62
CA LEU A 21 -2.54 7.24 -6.64
C LEU A 21 -1.68 7.97 -5.60
N PHE A 22 -0.96 9.00 -6.01
CA PHE A 22 -0.17 9.84 -5.11
C PHE A 22 -1.07 10.62 -4.14
N ALA A 23 -2.17 11.18 -4.64
CA ALA A 23 -3.16 11.85 -3.79
C ALA A 23 -3.77 10.88 -2.77
N LEU A 24 -4.09 9.65 -3.18
CA LEU A 24 -4.60 8.60 -2.30
C LEU A 24 -3.58 8.23 -1.23
N LEU A 25 -2.32 8.01 -1.61
CA LEU A 25 -1.23 7.70 -0.68
C LEU A 25 -1.12 8.77 0.41
N ARG A 26 -1.13 10.03 0.03
CA ARG A 26 -1.05 11.14 0.98
C ARG A 26 -2.24 11.19 1.92
N ALA A 27 -3.45 11.03 1.39
CA ALA A 27 -4.67 10.97 2.20
C ALA A 27 -4.63 9.80 3.18
N SER A 28 -4.17 8.63 2.74
CA SER A 28 -4.02 7.44 3.58
C SER A 28 -3.03 7.65 4.71
N ILE A 29 -1.86 8.18 4.42
CA ILE A 29 -0.81 8.41 5.43
C ILE A 29 -1.31 9.39 6.48
N HIS A 30 -1.82 10.56 6.08
CA HIS A 30 -2.29 11.58 7.03
C HIS A 30 -3.56 11.16 7.78
N GLY A 31 -4.43 10.36 7.15
CA GLY A 31 -5.69 9.91 7.76
C GLY A 31 -5.53 8.67 8.65
N LEU A 32 -4.87 7.63 8.16
CA LEU A 32 -4.83 6.33 8.83
C LEU A 32 -3.55 6.09 9.63
N ALA A 33 -2.40 6.53 9.16
CA ALA A 33 -1.12 6.34 9.85
C ALA A 33 -0.96 7.24 11.08
N ALA A 34 -1.81 8.25 11.25
CA ALA A 34 -1.80 9.15 12.41
C ALA A 34 -2.01 8.43 13.76
N ARG A 35 -2.53 7.21 13.74
CA ARG A 35 -2.68 6.37 14.94
C ARG A 35 -1.33 5.85 15.47
N HIS A 36 -0.30 5.78 14.63
CA HIS A 36 0.97 5.10 14.94
C HIS A 36 2.19 5.98 14.75
N TYR A 37 2.05 7.11 14.08
CA TYR A 37 3.14 8.05 13.79
C TYR A 37 2.78 9.45 14.26
N THR A 38 3.82 10.22 14.66
CA THR A 38 3.66 11.62 15.10
C THR A 38 3.34 12.52 13.91
N PRO A 39 2.76 13.71 14.14
CA PRO A 39 2.55 14.70 13.07
C PRO A 39 3.83 15.02 12.28
N ALA A 40 4.96 15.14 12.95
CA ALA A 40 6.25 15.40 12.28
C ALA A 40 6.68 14.23 11.38
N GLN A 41 6.46 12.99 11.84
CA GLN A 41 6.74 11.79 11.04
C GLN A 41 5.82 11.71 9.82
N LEU A 42 4.55 12.05 9.95
CA LEU A 42 3.61 12.05 8.83
C LEU A 42 4.00 13.08 7.76
N VAL A 43 4.41 14.28 8.17
CA VAL A 43 4.90 15.32 7.25
C VAL A 43 6.18 14.88 6.55
N ALA A 44 7.09 14.22 7.27
CA ALA A 44 8.32 13.68 6.68
C ALA A 44 8.03 12.60 5.65
N TRP A 45 7.04 11.75 5.91
CA TRP A 45 6.64 10.65 5.02
C TRP A 45 5.85 11.14 3.81
N ALA A 46 4.90 12.02 4.00
CA ALA A 46 4.03 12.55 2.96
C ALA A 46 3.94 14.09 3.05
N PRO A 47 4.99 14.82 2.63
CA PRO A 47 5.00 16.28 2.65
C PRO A 47 4.04 16.88 1.63
N ASP A 48 3.62 18.13 1.83
CA ASP A 48 2.73 18.84 0.90
C ASP A 48 3.36 19.04 -0.49
N ASP A 49 4.67 19.19 -0.54
CA ASP A 49 5.48 19.34 -1.75
C ASP A 49 6.10 18.01 -2.20
N GLY A 50 5.40 16.91 -2.00
CA GLY A 50 5.90 15.57 -2.32
C GLY A 50 6.33 15.42 -3.78
N ASP A 51 7.29 14.52 -4.01
CA ASP A 51 7.94 14.30 -5.30
C ASP A 51 7.11 13.31 -6.15
N LEU A 52 6.14 13.84 -6.91
CA LEU A 52 5.32 13.04 -7.82
C LEU A 52 6.16 12.31 -8.90
N PRO A 53 7.17 12.92 -9.54
CA PRO A 53 8.01 12.20 -10.48
C PRO A 53 8.74 11.00 -9.87
N ALA A 54 9.27 11.12 -8.65
CA ALA A 54 9.91 10.02 -7.95
C ALA A 54 8.91 8.90 -7.63
N PHE A 55 7.72 9.24 -7.18
CA PHE A 55 6.65 8.27 -6.95
C PHE A 55 6.24 7.55 -8.24
N ALA A 56 6.03 8.28 -9.33
CA ALA A 56 5.72 7.70 -10.64
C ALA A 56 6.82 6.74 -11.12
N GLY A 57 8.08 7.09 -10.86
CA GLY A 57 9.24 6.23 -11.19
C GLY A 57 9.21 4.90 -10.42
N ARG A 58 8.75 4.90 -9.17
CA ARG A 58 8.60 3.67 -8.38
C ARG A 58 7.43 2.80 -8.85
N LEU A 59 6.43 3.37 -9.48
CA LEU A 59 5.31 2.62 -10.07
C LEU A 59 5.66 2.03 -11.44
N ALA A 60 6.58 2.66 -12.18
CA ALA A 60 6.93 2.24 -13.53
C ALA A 60 7.45 0.79 -13.56
N GLY A 61 6.93 -0.01 -14.49
CA GLY A 61 7.30 -1.42 -14.63
C GLY A 61 6.73 -2.35 -13.56
N THR A 62 5.87 -1.87 -12.67
CA THR A 62 5.19 -2.69 -11.67
C THR A 62 3.75 -3.00 -12.09
N ALA A 63 3.19 -4.09 -11.55
CA ALA A 63 1.77 -4.37 -11.66
C ALA A 63 1.02 -3.54 -10.61
N ILE A 64 0.12 -2.66 -11.05
CA ILE A 64 -0.67 -1.78 -10.18
C ILE A 64 -2.09 -2.32 -10.09
N ILE A 65 -2.53 -2.62 -8.88
CA ILE A 65 -3.88 -3.12 -8.58
C ILE A 65 -4.60 -2.04 -7.78
N ALA A 66 -5.74 -1.61 -8.25
CA ALA A 66 -6.56 -0.59 -7.59
C ALA A 66 -7.91 -1.15 -7.18
N ALA A 67 -8.44 -0.62 -6.10
CA ALA A 67 -9.79 -0.87 -5.64
C ALA A 67 -10.64 0.38 -5.88
N ARG A 68 -11.79 0.22 -6.53
CA ARG A 68 -12.78 1.29 -6.70
C ARG A 68 -14.04 0.98 -5.94
N ARG A 69 -14.63 2.04 -5.42
CA ARG A 69 -15.96 2.04 -4.86
C ARG A 69 -16.78 3.07 -5.62
N GLY A 70 -17.56 2.59 -6.61
CA GLY A 70 -18.16 3.48 -7.59
C GLY A 70 -17.08 4.24 -8.37
N ALA A 71 -17.19 5.55 -8.42
CA ALA A 71 -16.18 6.42 -9.07
C ALA A 71 -14.96 6.69 -8.18
N MET A 72 -15.02 6.36 -6.89
CA MET A 72 -13.96 6.65 -5.91
C MET A 72 -12.84 5.64 -6.03
N LEU A 73 -11.61 6.13 -6.12
CA LEU A 73 -10.40 5.33 -5.95
C LEU A 73 -10.19 5.07 -4.46
N ALA A 74 -10.44 3.84 -4.03
CA ALA A 74 -10.53 3.48 -2.61
C ALA A 74 -9.24 2.91 -2.03
N GLY A 75 -8.34 2.41 -2.87
CA GLY A 75 -7.06 1.87 -2.45
C GLY A 75 -6.24 1.38 -3.63
N PHE A 76 -4.96 1.11 -3.39
CA PHE A 76 -4.10 0.48 -4.39
C PHE A 76 -2.95 -0.28 -3.74
N ALA A 77 -2.41 -1.22 -4.49
CA ALA A 77 -1.16 -1.90 -4.23
C ALA A 77 -0.37 -2.01 -5.52
N ASN A 78 0.93 -2.20 -5.43
CA ASN A 78 1.73 -2.57 -6.60
C ASN A 78 2.65 -3.74 -6.28
N LEU A 79 3.01 -4.48 -7.33
CA LEU A 79 3.94 -5.60 -7.25
C LEU A 79 5.05 -5.39 -8.28
N ALA A 80 6.28 -5.26 -7.80
CA ALA A 80 7.45 -5.15 -8.65
C ALA A 80 7.88 -6.52 -9.19
N PRO A 81 8.62 -6.56 -10.32
CA PRO A 81 9.07 -7.81 -10.93
C PRO A 81 9.93 -8.70 -10.01
N ASP A 82 10.61 -8.12 -9.02
CA ASP A 82 11.43 -8.83 -8.03
C ASP A 82 10.63 -9.35 -6.82
N GLY A 83 9.32 -9.16 -6.81
CA GLY A 83 8.44 -9.62 -5.73
C GLY A 83 8.23 -8.61 -4.60
N LEU A 84 8.69 -7.37 -4.75
CA LEU A 84 8.44 -6.32 -3.76
C LEU A 84 7.01 -5.78 -3.91
N VAL A 85 6.23 -5.86 -2.84
CA VAL A 85 5.00 -5.08 -2.67
C VAL A 85 5.42 -3.73 -2.10
N ASP A 86 5.58 -2.74 -2.97
CA ASP A 86 6.17 -1.44 -2.61
C ASP A 86 5.15 -0.50 -1.96
N PHE A 87 3.89 -0.55 -2.42
CA PHE A 87 2.80 0.24 -1.89
C PHE A 87 1.58 -0.62 -1.57
N LEU A 88 0.93 -0.32 -0.46
CA LEU A 88 -0.40 -0.79 -0.09
C LEU A 88 -1.08 0.31 0.73
N PHE A 89 -2.01 1.02 0.12
CA PHE A 89 -2.69 2.15 0.75
C PHE A 89 -4.19 2.10 0.51
N VAL A 90 -4.95 2.51 1.51
CA VAL A 90 -6.42 2.59 1.49
C VAL A 90 -6.83 4.02 1.81
N HIS A 91 -7.80 4.55 1.09
CA HIS A 91 -8.34 5.88 1.36
C HIS A 91 -9.04 5.89 2.72
N PRO A 92 -8.86 6.93 3.54
CA PRO A 92 -9.49 6.99 4.87
C PRO A 92 -11.00 6.82 4.85
N ASP A 93 -11.68 7.37 3.85
CA ASP A 93 -13.15 7.27 3.70
C ASP A 93 -13.63 5.87 3.34
N ALA A 94 -12.71 4.98 2.95
CA ALA A 94 -13.02 3.58 2.61
C ALA A 94 -12.43 2.59 3.62
N ALA A 95 -11.86 3.06 4.72
CA ALA A 95 -11.27 2.20 5.76
C ALA A 95 -12.31 1.31 6.43
N GLY A 96 -11.87 0.14 6.92
CA GLY A 96 -12.74 -0.80 7.63
C GLY A 96 -13.65 -1.63 6.73
N ARG A 97 -13.40 -1.68 5.42
CA ARG A 97 -14.19 -2.42 4.43
C ARG A 97 -13.47 -3.63 3.83
N GLY A 98 -12.33 -4.00 4.40
CA GLY A 98 -11.55 -5.14 3.90
C GLY A 98 -10.79 -4.89 2.60
N ILE A 99 -10.58 -3.64 2.21
CA ILE A 99 -9.91 -3.28 0.94
C ILE A 99 -8.43 -3.66 0.98
N GLY A 100 -7.72 -3.33 2.05
CA GLY A 100 -6.30 -3.69 2.22
C GLY A 100 -6.05 -5.19 2.06
N PRO A 101 -6.75 -6.05 2.80
CA PRO A 101 -6.66 -7.51 2.62
C PRO A 101 -6.95 -7.98 1.20
N ARG A 102 -7.94 -7.41 0.52
CA ARG A 102 -8.27 -7.79 -0.87
C ARG A 102 -7.18 -7.39 -1.86
N LEU A 103 -6.62 -6.20 -1.72
CA LEU A 103 -5.51 -5.73 -2.55
C LEU A 103 -4.27 -6.61 -2.35
N LEU A 104 -3.95 -6.94 -1.10
CA LEU A 104 -2.81 -7.79 -0.80
C LEU A 104 -3.01 -9.21 -1.33
N ALA A 105 -4.21 -9.77 -1.21
CA ALA A 105 -4.55 -11.08 -1.79
C ALA A 105 -4.38 -11.08 -3.31
N ALA A 106 -4.77 -9.99 -3.99
CA ALA A 106 -4.59 -9.86 -5.43
C ALA A 106 -3.10 -9.77 -5.82
N ALA A 107 -2.29 -9.05 -5.05
CA ALA A 107 -0.84 -9.00 -5.26
C ALA A 107 -0.19 -10.39 -5.07
N ILE A 108 -0.60 -11.12 -4.04
CA ILE A 108 -0.14 -12.51 -3.80
C ILE A 108 -0.51 -13.42 -4.97
N ALA A 109 -1.75 -13.34 -5.45
CA ALA A 109 -2.20 -14.12 -6.60
C ALA A 109 -1.40 -13.77 -7.87
N ALA A 110 -1.11 -12.50 -8.10
CA ALA A 110 -0.28 -12.06 -9.22
C ALA A 110 1.15 -12.60 -9.12
N GLY A 111 1.74 -12.60 -7.93
CA GLY A 111 3.07 -13.16 -7.70
C GLY A 111 3.12 -14.66 -7.99
N ARG A 112 2.12 -15.41 -7.53
CA ARG A 112 1.98 -16.84 -7.84
C ARG A 112 1.83 -17.10 -9.34
N ALA A 113 0.99 -16.31 -10.01
CA ALA A 113 0.77 -16.46 -11.46
C ALA A 113 2.04 -16.19 -12.27
N GLN A 114 2.94 -15.33 -11.77
CA GLN A 114 4.24 -15.04 -12.38
C GLN A 114 5.34 -16.02 -11.98
N GLY A 115 5.03 -17.03 -11.16
CA GLY A 115 6.01 -18.02 -10.71
C GLY A 115 7.03 -17.48 -9.70
N MET A 116 6.71 -16.42 -8.99
CA MET A 116 7.58 -15.88 -7.95
C MET A 116 7.69 -16.84 -6.77
N ALA A 117 8.89 -17.00 -6.20
CA ALA A 117 9.11 -17.86 -5.05
C ALA A 117 8.68 -17.20 -3.74
N GLN A 118 8.70 -15.89 -3.67
CA GLN A 118 8.41 -15.12 -2.46
C GLN A 118 8.01 -13.68 -2.80
N LEU A 119 7.30 -13.06 -1.87
CA LEU A 119 7.07 -11.62 -1.86
C LEU A 119 7.75 -11.00 -0.65
N SER A 120 8.14 -9.74 -0.78
CA SER A 120 8.70 -8.94 0.30
C SER A 120 8.01 -7.59 0.38
N ALA A 121 8.12 -6.93 1.52
CA ALA A 121 7.57 -5.59 1.73
C ALA A 121 8.29 -4.88 2.88
N HIS A 122 8.34 -3.55 2.82
CA HIS A 122 8.69 -2.71 3.97
C HIS A 122 7.39 -2.13 4.52
N VAL A 123 6.98 -2.61 5.69
CA VAL A 123 5.60 -2.50 6.18
C VAL A 123 5.54 -1.53 7.35
N SER A 124 4.65 -0.54 7.27
CA SER A 124 4.42 0.41 8.36
C SER A 124 3.81 -0.25 9.59
N LEU A 125 3.91 0.43 10.74
CA LEU A 125 3.20 0.04 11.95
C LEU A 125 1.70 -0.14 11.69
N THR A 126 1.12 0.73 10.88
CA THR A 126 -0.32 0.71 10.56
C THR A 126 -0.70 -0.49 9.68
N ALA A 127 0.12 -0.85 8.72
CA ALA A 127 -0.17 -1.92 7.76
C ALA A 127 0.22 -3.32 8.28
N ARG A 128 1.08 -3.42 9.28
CA ARG A 128 1.60 -4.69 9.79
C ARG A 128 0.51 -5.74 10.08
N PRO A 129 -0.60 -5.43 10.77
CA PRO A 129 -1.63 -6.44 11.03
C PRO A 129 -2.21 -7.04 9.74
N THR A 130 -2.40 -6.23 8.70
CA THR A 130 -2.89 -6.70 7.40
C THR A 130 -1.92 -7.68 6.73
N PHE A 131 -0.62 -7.37 6.74
CA PHE A 131 0.40 -8.25 6.17
C PHE A 131 0.55 -9.54 6.99
N GLU A 132 0.52 -9.47 8.32
CA GLU A 132 0.58 -10.66 9.18
C GLU A 132 -0.62 -11.58 8.93
N ALA A 133 -1.83 -11.02 8.82
CA ALA A 133 -3.04 -11.78 8.53
C ALA A 133 -2.98 -12.49 7.16
N ALA A 134 -2.23 -11.93 6.21
CA ALA A 134 -2.01 -12.53 4.89
C ALA A 134 -0.89 -13.59 4.88
N GLY A 135 -0.20 -13.80 6.00
CA GLY A 135 0.85 -14.81 6.14
C GLY A 135 2.28 -14.28 6.05
N PHE A 136 2.47 -12.98 5.89
CA PHE A 136 3.82 -12.40 5.94
C PHE A 136 4.40 -12.50 7.35
N ALA A 137 5.68 -12.81 7.43
CA ALA A 137 6.44 -12.83 8.68
C ALA A 137 7.43 -11.67 8.74
N VAL A 138 7.61 -11.09 9.93
CA VAL A 138 8.61 -10.05 10.17
C VAL A 138 9.99 -10.68 10.16
N GLU A 139 10.88 -10.14 9.31
CA GLU A 139 12.31 -10.50 9.32
C GLU A 139 13.13 -9.54 10.17
N ALA A 140 12.78 -8.23 10.14
CA ALA A 140 13.49 -7.22 10.90
C ALA A 140 12.60 -6.00 11.16
N GLU A 141 12.72 -5.43 12.35
CA GLU A 141 12.27 -4.08 12.65
C GLU A 141 13.32 -3.11 12.12
N GLN A 142 12.86 -2.04 11.47
CA GLN A 142 13.74 -1.05 10.85
C GLN A 142 13.46 0.34 11.42
N GLN A 143 14.54 1.11 11.59
CA GLN A 143 14.48 2.54 11.93
C GLN A 143 14.91 3.31 10.68
N VAL A 144 13.96 3.92 9.99
CA VAL A 144 14.16 4.53 8.68
C VAL A 144 14.31 6.03 8.80
N PRO A 145 15.51 6.59 8.53
CA PRO A 145 15.68 8.04 8.47
C PRO A 145 14.92 8.61 7.26
N LEU A 146 14.16 9.65 7.51
CA LEU A 146 13.35 10.29 6.47
C LEU A 146 13.13 11.76 6.81
N SER A 147 13.73 12.68 6.03
CA SER A 147 13.54 14.13 6.15
C SER A 147 13.70 14.65 7.60
N GLY A 148 14.75 14.21 8.30
CA GLY A 148 15.06 14.64 9.66
C GLY A 148 14.30 13.89 10.76
N GLU A 149 13.39 13.01 10.41
CA GLU A 149 12.67 12.13 11.33
C GLU A 149 13.16 10.68 11.18
N VAL A 150 12.81 9.83 12.14
CA VAL A 150 13.06 8.39 12.08
C VAL A 150 11.72 7.67 12.22
N LEU A 151 11.37 6.84 11.23
CA LEU A 151 10.13 6.09 11.22
C LEU A 151 10.42 4.61 11.41
N THR A 152 9.66 3.97 12.30
CA THR A 152 9.71 2.52 12.48
C THR A 152 8.87 1.85 11.39
N ASN A 153 9.44 0.85 10.72
CA ASN A 153 8.71 -0.08 9.87
C ASN A 153 9.30 -1.49 10.01
N PHE A 154 8.78 -2.43 9.23
CA PHE A 154 9.18 -3.84 9.31
C PHE A 154 9.49 -4.37 7.92
N ARG A 155 10.63 -5.02 7.76
CA ARG A 155 10.87 -5.85 6.59
C ARG A 155 10.14 -7.18 6.79
N MET A 156 9.25 -7.50 5.87
CA MET A 156 8.41 -8.69 5.96
C MET A 156 8.51 -9.53 4.67
N ARG A 157 8.26 -10.82 4.79
CA ARG A 157 8.34 -11.78 3.67
C ARG A 157 7.22 -12.79 3.73
N LEU A 158 6.78 -13.21 2.55
CA LEU A 158 5.86 -14.34 2.34
C LEU A 158 6.48 -15.30 1.33
N ALA A 159 6.65 -16.57 1.69
CA ALA A 159 6.96 -17.64 0.73
C ALA A 159 5.68 -18.02 -0.03
N LEU A 160 5.80 -18.15 -1.34
CA LEU A 160 4.66 -18.50 -2.20
C LEU A 160 4.58 -19.99 -2.52
#